data_0742fec22887e00981c05d54400b8f52
#
_entry.id   0742fec22887e00981c05d54400b8f52
#
_cell.length_a   1.000
_cell.length_b   1.000
_cell.length_c   1.000
_cell.angle_alpha   90.00
_cell.angle_beta   90.00
_cell.angle_gamma   90.00
#
_symmetry.space_group_name_H-M   'P 1'
#
loop_
_entity.id
_entity.type
_entity.pdbx_description
1 polymer ?
#
loop_
_entity_poly.entity_id
_entity_poly.type
_entity_poly.pdbx_seq_one_letter_code
_entity_poly.pdbx_strand_id
1 'polypeptide(L)'
;ISPFYADRLYTDLITATGRDSVVSVHLAEFPKYQEEMIDKELEARMQMAQDVTSMVLALRRKVNIKVRQPLQCIMVPVVDEEQKAHIEAVKNLIMNEVNVKEVRFVDGAAGVLVKKVKCDFKKLGPKFGKQMKAVAAAVAEMSQEAIGELEKNGKYTLNLDGAEAVIEASDVEIFSEDIPGWLVANEGKLTVALEVTITEELRREGIARELVNRIQNIRKSSGFEITDKIKITISKNTQTDDAVNEYN
;
A
#
# COMPACT_ATOMS: atom_id res chain seq x y z
N ILE A 1 -35.25 2.18 -2.79
CA ILE A 1 -34.33 1.50 -3.69
C ILE A 1 -34.88 0.15 -4.11
N SER A 2 -35.17 -0.78 -3.24
CA SER A 2 -35.79 -2.08 -3.55
C SER A 2 -36.78 -2.45 -2.44
N PRO A 3 -37.95 -1.79 -2.37
CA PRO A 3 -38.83 -1.90 -1.20
C PRO A 3 -39.31 -3.34 -0.96
N PHE A 4 -39.71 -4.05 -2.00
CA PHE A 4 -40.20 -5.43 -1.89
C PHE A 4 -39.10 -6.41 -1.46
N TYR A 5 -37.87 -6.22 -1.97
CA TYR A 5 -36.75 -7.05 -1.53
C TYR A 5 -36.33 -6.77 -0.09
N ALA A 6 -36.33 -5.50 0.32
CA ALA A 6 -36.02 -5.11 1.70
C ALA A 6 -37.05 -5.69 2.67
N ASP A 7 -38.34 -5.64 2.30
CA ASP A 7 -39.41 -6.19 3.12
C ASP A 7 -39.32 -7.72 3.22
N ARG A 8 -39.05 -8.40 2.13
CA ARG A 8 -38.86 -9.86 2.12
C ARG A 8 -37.66 -10.27 2.99
N LEU A 9 -36.53 -9.58 2.86
CA LEU A 9 -35.34 -9.84 3.65
C LEU A 9 -35.60 -9.62 5.14
N TYR A 10 -36.27 -8.51 5.48
CA TYR A 10 -36.67 -8.24 6.86
C TYR A 10 -37.53 -9.34 7.42
N THR A 11 -38.59 -9.75 6.70
CA THR A 11 -39.50 -10.82 7.14
C THR A 11 -38.77 -12.15 7.37
N ASP A 12 -37.87 -12.52 6.43
CA ASP A 12 -37.06 -13.75 6.58
C ASP A 12 -36.13 -13.68 7.79
N LEU A 13 -35.52 -12.53 8.08
CA LEU A 13 -34.66 -12.31 9.24
C LEU A 13 -35.41 -12.34 10.57
N ILE A 14 -36.55 -11.66 10.68
CA ILE A 14 -37.31 -11.65 11.91
C ILE A 14 -37.95 -13.02 12.20
N THR A 15 -38.38 -13.74 11.16
CA THR A 15 -38.88 -15.11 11.29
C THR A 15 -37.80 -16.04 11.82
N ALA A 16 -36.57 -15.91 11.31
CA ALA A 16 -35.44 -16.74 11.75
C ALA A 16 -34.92 -16.38 13.14
N THR A 17 -34.95 -15.09 13.51
CA THR A 17 -34.32 -14.59 14.76
C THR A 17 -35.30 -14.33 15.90
N GLY A 18 -36.57 -14.14 15.60
CA GLY A 18 -37.61 -13.77 16.59
C GLY A 18 -37.37 -12.41 17.28
N ARG A 19 -36.56 -11.53 16.68
CA ARG A 19 -36.11 -10.26 17.30
C ARG A 19 -37.12 -9.13 17.20
N ASP A 20 -38.08 -9.22 16.32
CA ASP A 20 -39.07 -8.19 16.08
C ASP A 20 -40.45 -8.85 15.82
N SER A 21 -41.53 -8.12 16.10
CA SER A 21 -42.89 -8.55 15.86
C SER A 21 -43.62 -7.74 14.77
N VAL A 22 -42.93 -6.78 14.17
CA VAL A 22 -43.48 -5.91 13.11
C VAL A 22 -43.54 -6.68 11.80
N VAL A 23 -44.71 -6.64 11.15
CA VAL A 23 -44.98 -7.48 9.96
C VAL A 23 -44.28 -7.00 8.66
N SER A 24 -43.71 -5.80 8.65
CA SER A 24 -43.05 -5.21 7.48
C SER A 24 -42.00 -4.22 7.92
N VAL A 25 -40.86 -4.19 7.22
CA VAL A 25 -39.81 -3.21 7.46
C VAL A 25 -40.29 -1.77 7.27
N HIS A 26 -41.32 -1.57 6.45
CA HIS A 26 -41.89 -0.24 6.20
C HIS A 26 -42.76 0.29 7.37
N LEU A 27 -43.09 -0.58 8.32
CA LEU A 27 -43.81 -0.26 9.56
C LEU A 27 -42.88 -0.26 10.77
N ALA A 28 -41.64 -0.76 10.62
CA ALA A 28 -40.66 -0.76 11.68
C ALA A 28 -40.13 0.66 11.93
N GLU A 29 -39.81 0.96 13.19
CA GLU A 29 -39.13 2.22 13.51
C GLU A 29 -37.73 2.24 12.94
N PHE A 30 -37.30 3.42 12.49
CA PHE A 30 -35.92 3.61 12.07
C PHE A 30 -34.98 3.42 13.30
N PRO A 31 -33.81 2.80 13.10
CA PRO A 31 -32.86 2.60 14.21
C PRO A 31 -32.51 3.91 14.90
N LYS A 32 -32.57 3.91 16.23
CA LYS A 32 -32.21 5.08 17.04
C LYS A 32 -30.69 5.13 17.20
N TYR A 33 -30.14 6.33 17.10
CA TYR A 33 -28.75 6.61 17.37
C TYR A 33 -28.40 6.26 18.84
N GLN A 34 -27.33 5.49 19.02
CA GLN A 34 -26.83 5.07 20.32
C GLN A 34 -25.38 5.56 20.45
N GLU A 35 -25.16 6.70 21.06
CA GLU A 35 -23.86 7.35 21.18
C GLU A 35 -22.85 6.47 21.94
N GLU A 36 -23.30 5.73 22.93
CA GLU A 36 -22.51 4.82 23.74
C GLU A 36 -21.91 3.63 22.97
N MET A 37 -22.44 3.34 21.77
CA MET A 37 -21.93 2.29 20.90
C MET A 37 -20.87 2.78 19.92
N ILE A 38 -20.58 4.07 19.89
CA ILE A 38 -19.61 4.65 18.98
C ILE A 38 -18.25 4.66 19.64
N ASP A 39 -17.32 3.91 19.07
CA ASP A 39 -15.90 3.93 19.41
C ASP A 39 -15.13 4.75 18.36
N LYS A 40 -14.92 6.02 18.66
CA LYS A 40 -14.23 6.94 17.75
C LYS A 40 -12.78 6.54 17.48
N GLU A 41 -12.14 5.90 18.44
CA GLU A 41 -10.77 5.43 18.27
C GLU A 41 -10.72 4.23 17.33
N LEU A 42 -11.67 3.29 17.46
CA LEU A 42 -11.82 2.18 16.53
C LEU A 42 -12.15 2.67 15.13
N GLU A 43 -13.04 3.66 14.98
CA GLU A 43 -13.37 4.28 13.71
C GLU A 43 -12.13 4.89 13.05
N ALA A 44 -11.31 5.63 13.81
CA ALA A 44 -10.06 6.22 13.30
C ALA A 44 -9.05 5.16 12.86
N ARG A 45 -8.88 4.06 13.63
CA ARG A 45 -8.02 2.93 13.25
C ARG A 45 -8.51 2.24 11.97
N MET A 46 -9.81 2.02 11.88
CA MET A 46 -10.40 1.38 10.69
C MET A 46 -10.33 2.27 9.46
N GLN A 47 -10.51 3.59 9.60
CA GLN A 47 -10.32 4.54 8.51
C GLN A 47 -8.87 4.46 8.00
N MET A 48 -7.89 4.45 8.92
CA MET A 48 -6.47 4.33 8.55
C MET A 48 -6.16 3.00 7.84
N ALA A 49 -6.78 1.89 8.28
CA ALA A 49 -6.67 0.61 7.60
C ALA A 49 -7.22 0.67 6.17
N GLN A 50 -8.35 1.32 5.96
CA GLN A 50 -8.97 1.50 4.65
C GLN A 50 -8.10 2.37 3.73
N ASP A 51 -7.56 3.47 4.24
CA ASP A 51 -6.72 4.39 3.47
C ASP A 51 -5.43 3.67 3.02
N VAL A 52 -4.69 3.04 3.94
CA VAL A 52 -3.50 2.24 3.62
C VAL A 52 -3.81 1.15 2.60
N THR A 53 -4.88 0.39 2.81
CA THR A 53 -5.31 -0.69 1.91
C THR A 53 -5.62 -0.15 0.51
N SER A 54 -6.38 0.94 0.42
CA SER A 54 -6.76 1.57 -0.86
C SER A 54 -5.53 2.03 -1.63
N MET A 55 -4.58 2.66 -0.96
CA MET A 55 -3.31 3.11 -1.54
C MET A 55 -2.48 1.93 -2.06
N VAL A 56 -2.31 0.87 -1.28
CA VAL A 56 -1.55 -0.32 -1.68
C VAL A 56 -2.21 -1.01 -2.87
N LEU A 57 -3.54 -1.16 -2.88
CA LEU A 57 -4.27 -1.74 -4.00
C LEU A 57 -4.17 -0.89 -5.27
N ALA A 58 -4.10 0.45 -5.13
CA ALA A 58 -3.84 1.35 -6.26
C ALA A 58 -2.42 1.14 -6.83
N LEU A 59 -1.41 1.00 -5.96
CA LEU A 59 -0.04 0.69 -6.38
C LEU A 59 0.06 -0.66 -7.08
N ARG A 60 -0.60 -1.70 -6.57
CA ARG A 60 -0.68 -3.02 -7.23
C ARG A 60 -1.28 -2.91 -8.64
N ARG A 61 -2.36 -2.13 -8.80
CA ARG A 61 -3.00 -1.89 -10.10
C ARG A 61 -2.07 -1.18 -11.09
N LYS A 62 -1.30 -0.20 -10.62
CA LYS A 62 -0.34 0.56 -11.43
C LYS A 62 0.69 -0.36 -12.13
N VAL A 63 1.10 -1.43 -11.45
CA VAL A 63 2.08 -2.42 -11.98
C VAL A 63 1.43 -3.74 -12.38
N ASN A 64 0.11 -3.81 -12.42
CA ASN A 64 -0.66 -4.98 -12.83
C ASN A 64 -0.35 -6.26 -12.03
N ILE A 65 -0.04 -6.13 -10.75
CA ILE A 65 0.16 -7.26 -9.82
C ILE A 65 -1.15 -7.59 -9.14
N LYS A 66 -1.68 -8.78 -9.39
CA LYS A 66 -2.92 -9.27 -8.76
C LYS A 66 -2.76 -9.40 -7.25
N VAL A 67 -3.85 -9.18 -6.50
CA VAL A 67 -3.82 -9.33 -5.02
C VAL A 67 -3.47 -10.75 -4.57
N ARG A 68 -3.81 -11.78 -5.36
CA ARG A 68 -3.44 -13.18 -5.07
C ARG A 68 -1.94 -13.43 -5.10
N GLN A 69 -1.17 -12.62 -5.84
CA GLN A 69 0.28 -12.65 -5.78
C GLN A 69 0.74 -12.01 -4.46
N PRO A 70 1.27 -12.77 -3.49
CA PRO A 70 1.81 -12.18 -2.28
C PRO A 70 3.03 -11.32 -2.61
N LEU A 71 3.20 -10.25 -1.86
CA LEU A 71 4.39 -9.39 -1.90
C LEU A 71 5.04 -9.38 -0.52
N GLN A 72 6.31 -9.00 -0.47
CA GLN A 72 7.08 -9.11 0.75
C GLN A 72 6.66 -8.07 1.78
N CYS A 73 6.65 -6.80 1.42
CA CYS A 73 6.57 -5.75 2.42
C CYS A 73 5.84 -4.50 1.92
N ILE A 74 5.18 -3.81 2.85
CA ILE A 74 4.88 -2.39 2.73
C ILE A 74 5.65 -1.61 3.78
N MET A 75 6.14 -0.43 3.44
CA MET A 75 6.69 0.54 4.38
C MET A 75 5.71 1.68 4.60
N VAL A 76 5.52 2.05 5.85
CA VAL A 76 4.67 3.17 6.24
C VAL A 76 5.52 4.15 7.06
N PRO A 77 5.86 5.31 6.48
CA PRO A 77 6.46 6.39 7.23
C PRO A 77 5.49 6.88 8.31
N VAL A 78 5.96 6.92 9.55
CA VAL A 78 5.19 7.41 10.68
C VAL A 78 5.63 8.82 11.03
N VAL A 79 4.64 9.67 11.29
CA VAL A 79 4.87 11.07 11.66
C VAL A 79 4.87 11.22 13.18
N ASP A 80 4.05 10.40 13.85
CA ASP A 80 3.88 10.40 15.30
C ASP A 80 3.58 9.00 15.84
N GLU A 81 3.70 8.81 17.14
CA GLU A 81 3.47 7.54 17.82
C GLU A 81 1.98 7.13 17.82
N GLU A 82 1.04 8.08 17.73
CA GLU A 82 -0.39 7.81 17.66
C GLU A 82 -0.74 7.13 16.34
N GLN A 83 -0.27 7.68 15.22
CA GLN A 83 -0.42 7.07 13.89
C GLN A 83 0.16 5.66 13.85
N LYS A 84 1.35 5.47 14.42
CA LYS A 84 2.01 4.17 14.50
C LYS A 84 1.18 3.17 15.30
N ALA A 85 0.68 3.58 16.48
CA ALA A 85 -0.15 2.73 17.32
C ALA A 85 -1.47 2.32 16.62
N HIS A 86 -2.10 3.25 15.91
CA HIS A 86 -3.31 2.97 15.14
C HIS A 86 -3.06 1.93 14.05
N ILE A 87 -1.99 2.09 13.24
CA ILE A 87 -1.66 1.15 12.16
C ILE A 87 -1.23 -0.21 12.75
N GLU A 88 -0.44 -0.23 13.82
CA GLU A 88 -0.01 -1.49 14.46
C GLU A 88 -1.21 -2.29 14.97
N ALA A 89 -2.22 -1.63 15.53
CA ALA A 89 -3.44 -2.29 16.02
C ALA A 89 -4.25 -2.98 14.89
N VAL A 90 -4.18 -2.47 13.66
CA VAL A 90 -4.91 -3.01 12.49
C VAL A 90 -3.98 -3.66 11.47
N LYS A 91 -2.71 -3.82 11.79
CA LYS A 91 -1.66 -4.35 10.91
C LYS A 91 -2.04 -5.67 10.23
N ASN A 92 -2.56 -6.62 11.00
CA ASN A 92 -2.95 -7.93 10.48
C ASN A 92 -4.11 -7.84 9.47
N LEU A 93 -5.04 -6.91 9.68
CA LEU A 93 -6.14 -6.67 8.74
C LEU A 93 -5.58 -6.13 7.42
N ILE A 94 -4.69 -5.15 7.48
CA ILE A 94 -4.02 -4.59 6.30
C ILE A 94 -3.25 -5.68 5.56
N MET A 95 -2.39 -6.43 6.26
CA MET A 95 -1.56 -7.49 5.67
C MET A 95 -2.40 -8.53 4.92
N ASN A 96 -3.50 -8.96 5.53
CA ASN A 96 -4.40 -9.95 4.93
C ASN A 96 -5.12 -9.38 3.70
N GLU A 97 -5.62 -8.14 3.78
CA GLU A 97 -6.40 -7.52 2.69
C GLU A 97 -5.54 -7.22 1.47
N VAL A 98 -4.32 -6.71 1.67
CA VAL A 98 -3.42 -6.41 0.56
C VAL A 98 -2.47 -7.54 0.21
N ASN A 99 -2.50 -8.67 0.93
CA ASN A 99 -1.66 -9.85 0.75
C ASN A 99 -0.16 -9.53 0.72
N VAL A 100 0.32 -8.97 1.82
CA VAL A 100 1.76 -8.75 2.08
C VAL A 100 2.19 -9.52 3.33
N LYS A 101 3.46 -9.87 3.41
CA LYS A 101 4.03 -10.64 4.53
C LYS A 101 4.37 -9.76 5.72
N GLU A 102 4.66 -8.49 5.49
CA GLU A 102 5.16 -7.59 6.52
C GLU A 102 4.70 -6.14 6.32
N VAL A 103 4.51 -5.44 7.42
CA VAL A 103 4.39 -3.97 7.47
C VAL A 103 5.56 -3.44 8.28
N ARG A 104 6.39 -2.60 7.68
CA ARG A 104 7.52 -1.91 8.33
C ARG A 104 7.19 -0.47 8.55
N PHE A 105 7.52 0.02 9.74
CA PHE A 105 7.47 1.44 10.05
C PHE A 105 8.84 2.04 9.83
N VAL A 106 8.87 3.24 9.27
CA VAL A 106 10.10 4.01 9.06
C VAL A 106 9.89 5.43 9.57
N ASP A 107 10.95 6.00 10.14
CA ASP A 107 10.89 7.36 10.69
C ASP A 107 10.89 8.38 9.54
N GLY A 108 9.76 9.02 9.34
CA GLY A 108 9.58 10.06 8.34
C GLY A 108 9.59 9.58 6.88
N ALA A 109 9.19 10.45 5.98
CA ALA A 109 9.12 10.16 4.54
C ALA A 109 10.49 9.89 3.88
N ALA A 110 11.59 10.29 4.52
CA ALA A 110 12.95 10.08 4.01
C ALA A 110 13.35 8.60 3.89
N GLY A 111 12.72 7.71 4.67
CA GLY A 111 13.00 6.27 4.60
C GLY A 111 12.36 5.54 3.40
N VAL A 112 11.51 6.23 2.62
CA VAL A 112 10.69 5.60 1.57
C VAL A 112 10.95 6.20 0.19
N LEU A 113 11.52 7.39 0.15
CA LEU A 113 11.82 8.12 -1.08
C LEU A 113 13.31 8.47 -1.12
N VAL A 114 13.94 8.22 -2.23
CA VAL A 114 15.27 8.76 -2.51
C VAL A 114 15.07 10.17 -3.07
N LYS A 115 15.48 11.17 -2.29
CA LYS A 115 15.52 12.54 -2.78
C LYS A 115 16.70 12.69 -3.73
N LYS A 116 16.48 13.31 -4.87
CA LYS A 116 17.50 13.72 -5.83
C LYS A 116 17.41 15.19 -6.08
N VAL A 117 18.54 15.74 -6.43
CA VAL A 117 18.68 17.18 -6.71
C VAL A 117 19.13 17.36 -8.14
N LYS A 118 18.46 18.25 -8.86
CA LYS A 118 18.80 18.64 -10.20
C LYS A 118 19.12 20.14 -10.23
N CYS A 119 20.24 20.48 -10.84
CA CYS A 119 20.63 21.88 -10.99
C CYS A 119 19.71 22.64 -11.93
N ASP A 120 19.29 23.85 -11.54
CA ASP A 120 18.73 24.82 -12.46
C ASP A 120 19.87 25.56 -13.18
N PHE A 121 20.21 25.04 -14.36
CA PHE A 121 21.32 25.59 -15.17
C PHE A 121 21.11 27.07 -15.53
N LYS A 122 19.89 27.56 -15.57
CA LYS A 122 19.62 28.98 -15.89
C LYS A 122 20.03 29.88 -14.71
N LYS A 123 19.90 29.40 -13.49
CA LYS A 123 20.27 30.16 -12.29
C LYS A 123 21.73 29.96 -11.89
N LEU A 124 22.21 28.71 -11.95
CA LEU A 124 23.57 28.37 -11.54
C LEU A 124 24.63 28.72 -12.60
N GLY A 125 24.26 28.71 -13.88
CA GLY A 125 25.20 29.05 -14.99
C GLY A 125 25.89 30.39 -14.80
N PRO A 126 25.16 31.49 -14.56
CA PRO A 126 25.76 32.80 -14.28
C PRO A 126 26.61 32.85 -12.99
N LYS A 127 26.28 32.05 -11.96
CA LYS A 127 27.01 32.03 -10.69
C LYS A 127 28.34 31.29 -10.77
N PHE A 128 28.38 30.15 -11.49
CA PHE A 128 29.54 29.24 -11.45
C PHE A 128 30.29 29.09 -12.79
N GLY A 129 29.78 29.60 -13.91
CA GLY A 129 30.47 29.67 -15.17
C GLY A 129 31.20 28.38 -15.56
N LYS A 130 32.55 28.44 -15.64
CA LYS A 130 33.39 27.29 -16.03
C LYS A 130 33.33 26.11 -15.02
N GLN A 131 32.96 26.35 -13.77
CA GLN A 131 32.88 25.34 -12.73
C GLN A 131 31.49 24.64 -12.71
N MET A 132 30.55 25.07 -13.54
CA MET A 132 29.18 24.55 -13.58
C MET A 132 29.14 23.04 -13.76
N LYS A 133 30.03 22.45 -14.52
CA LYS A 133 30.10 21.00 -14.74
C LYS A 133 30.50 20.25 -13.48
N ALA A 134 31.42 20.77 -12.69
CA ALA A 134 31.84 20.20 -11.42
C ALA A 134 30.75 20.35 -10.36
N VAL A 135 30.07 21.52 -10.31
CA VAL A 135 28.92 21.77 -9.42
C VAL A 135 27.79 20.80 -9.75
N ALA A 136 27.47 20.62 -11.03
CA ALA A 136 26.38 19.69 -11.42
C ALA A 136 26.68 18.22 -11.06
N ALA A 137 27.95 17.80 -11.19
CA ALA A 137 28.34 16.45 -10.76
C ALA A 137 28.23 16.29 -9.23
N ALA A 138 28.76 17.26 -8.48
CA ALA A 138 28.69 17.24 -7.00
C ALA A 138 27.23 17.27 -6.48
N VAL A 139 26.35 18.05 -7.12
CA VAL A 139 24.91 18.10 -6.78
C VAL A 139 24.24 16.76 -7.09
N ALA A 140 24.57 16.09 -8.18
CA ALA A 140 24.00 14.79 -8.52
C ALA A 140 24.42 13.67 -7.56
N GLU A 141 25.57 13.80 -6.91
CA GLU A 141 26.13 12.85 -5.94
C GLU A 141 25.85 13.22 -4.48
N MET A 142 24.99 14.23 -4.21
CA MET A 142 24.65 14.62 -2.84
C MET A 142 24.02 13.48 -2.07
N SER A 143 24.45 13.27 -0.82
CA SER A 143 23.83 12.31 0.09
C SER A 143 22.44 12.77 0.54
N GLN A 144 21.63 11.83 1.06
CA GLN A 144 20.28 12.16 1.57
C GLN A 144 20.33 13.15 2.72
N GLU A 145 21.36 13.05 3.56
CA GLU A 145 21.62 14.00 4.67
C GLU A 145 21.93 15.40 4.14
N ALA A 146 22.82 15.51 3.15
CA ALA A 146 23.16 16.78 2.52
C ALA A 146 21.95 17.46 1.85
N ILE A 147 21.09 16.67 1.22
CA ILE A 147 19.83 17.14 0.62
C ILE A 147 18.87 17.63 1.72
N GLY A 148 18.78 16.88 2.81
CA GLY A 148 17.99 17.28 3.98
C GLY A 148 18.47 18.57 4.63
N GLU A 149 19.79 18.77 4.73
CA GLU A 149 20.39 20.02 5.22
C GLU A 149 20.11 21.20 4.28
N LEU A 150 20.19 20.99 2.98
CA LEU A 150 19.86 22.02 1.97
C LEU A 150 18.40 22.46 2.09
N GLU A 151 17.47 21.52 2.26
CA GLU A 151 16.05 21.84 2.46
C GLU A 151 15.79 22.60 3.77
N LYS A 152 16.44 22.18 4.86
CA LYS A 152 16.24 22.74 6.19
C LYS A 152 16.88 24.12 6.35
N ASN A 153 18.09 24.29 5.84
CA ASN A 153 18.90 25.49 6.02
C ASN A 153 18.76 26.47 4.85
N GLY A 154 18.14 26.06 3.74
CA GLY A 154 17.98 26.86 2.52
C GLY A 154 19.26 27.02 1.69
N LYS A 155 20.41 26.56 2.20
CA LYS A 155 21.73 26.62 1.54
C LYS A 155 22.62 25.46 1.96
N TYR A 156 23.52 25.08 1.07
CA TYR A 156 24.51 24.02 1.32
C TYR A 156 25.84 24.37 0.64
N THR A 157 26.96 24.03 1.28
CA THR A 157 28.30 24.26 0.72
C THR A 157 28.84 22.96 0.13
N LEU A 158 29.05 22.95 -1.19
CA LEU A 158 29.68 21.85 -1.91
C LEU A 158 31.20 22.01 -1.86
N ASN A 159 31.91 20.94 -1.55
CA ASN A 159 33.37 20.86 -1.70
C ASN A 159 33.72 20.37 -3.09
N LEU A 160 34.24 21.27 -3.92
CA LEU A 160 34.79 20.96 -5.21
C LEU A 160 36.33 20.95 -5.07
N ASP A 161 37.02 20.06 -5.77
CA ASP A 161 38.48 19.88 -5.71
C ASP A 161 39.29 21.20 -5.59
N GLY A 162 39.30 21.75 -4.35
CA GLY A 162 40.04 23.00 -4.01
C GLY A 162 39.22 24.30 -4.06
N ALA A 163 37.90 24.25 -4.23
CA ALA A 163 37.03 25.43 -4.15
C ALA A 163 35.72 25.06 -3.42
N GLU A 164 35.21 25.98 -2.63
CA GLU A 164 33.89 25.88 -2.02
C GLU A 164 32.83 26.53 -2.91
N ALA A 165 31.73 25.84 -3.16
CA ALA A 165 30.59 26.36 -3.91
C ALA A 165 29.34 26.33 -3.02
N VAL A 166 28.78 27.51 -2.71
CA VAL A 166 27.53 27.60 -1.98
C VAL A 166 26.37 27.58 -2.94
N ILE A 167 25.48 26.60 -2.77
CA ILE A 167 24.22 26.51 -3.51
C ILE A 167 23.04 26.83 -2.57
N GLU A 168 22.02 27.45 -3.13
CA GLU A 168 20.78 27.73 -2.43
C GLU A 168 19.69 26.75 -2.87
N ALA A 169 18.70 26.46 -2.01
CA ALA A 169 17.56 25.61 -2.36
C ALA A 169 16.78 26.14 -3.58
N SER A 170 16.82 27.46 -3.82
CA SER A 170 16.25 28.13 -4.98
C SER A 170 16.99 27.87 -6.30
N ASP A 171 18.26 27.44 -6.24
CA ASP A 171 19.13 27.20 -7.38
C ASP A 171 19.01 25.78 -7.96
N VAL A 172 18.25 24.94 -7.28
CA VAL A 172 18.10 23.53 -7.58
C VAL A 172 16.63 23.09 -7.51
N GLU A 173 16.32 22.02 -8.19
CA GLU A 173 15.03 21.34 -8.09
C GLU A 173 15.23 20.04 -7.31
N ILE A 174 14.61 19.95 -6.12
CA ILE A 174 14.62 18.75 -5.31
C ILE A 174 13.39 17.94 -5.67
N PHE A 175 13.57 16.71 -6.10
CA PHE A 175 12.50 15.78 -6.45
C PHE A 175 12.73 14.44 -5.78
N SER A 176 11.64 13.69 -5.59
CA SER A 176 11.69 12.37 -5.01
C SER A 176 11.54 11.33 -6.08
N GLU A 177 12.42 10.32 -6.07
CA GLU A 177 12.31 9.14 -6.90
C GLU A 177 11.96 7.92 -6.03
N ASP A 178 11.20 7.00 -6.62
CA ASP A 178 10.94 5.71 -5.98
C ASP A 178 12.25 4.93 -5.83
N ILE A 179 12.43 4.27 -4.70
CA ILE A 179 13.55 3.34 -4.52
C ILE A 179 13.39 2.20 -5.53
N PRO A 180 14.44 1.75 -6.23
CA PRO A 180 14.34 0.61 -7.14
C PRO A 180 13.66 -0.60 -6.47
N GLY A 181 12.62 -1.14 -7.11
CA GLY A 181 11.81 -2.23 -6.55
C GLY A 181 10.69 -1.79 -5.59
N TRP A 182 10.52 -0.49 -5.38
CA TRP A 182 9.46 0.08 -4.54
C TRP A 182 8.61 1.06 -5.33
N LEU A 183 7.34 1.13 -4.99
CA LEU A 183 6.40 2.14 -5.49
C LEU A 183 5.81 2.90 -4.34
N VAL A 184 5.71 4.21 -4.46
CA VAL A 184 5.21 5.08 -3.40
C VAL A 184 3.89 5.73 -3.81
N ALA A 185 2.99 5.81 -2.85
CA ALA A 185 1.76 6.60 -2.92
C ALA A 185 1.68 7.53 -1.73
N ASN A 186 1.15 8.73 -1.97
CA ASN A 186 0.92 9.75 -0.95
C ASN A 186 -0.54 10.20 -1.02
N GLU A 187 -1.20 10.28 0.11
CA GLU A 187 -2.54 10.81 0.23
C GLU A 187 -2.64 11.64 1.54
N GLY A 188 -2.73 12.96 1.38
CA GLY A 188 -2.69 13.88 2.52
C GLY A 188 -1.40 13.74 3.33
N LYS A 189 -1.53 13.31 4.59
CA LYS A 189 -0.39 13.07 5.49
C LYS A 189 0.10 11.62 5.48
N LEU A 190 -0.60 10.73 4.80
CA LEU A 190 -0.28 9.32 4.76
C LEU A 190 0.58 9.01 3.53
N THR A 191 1.66 8.31 3.76
CA THR A 191 2.55 7.78 2.70
C THR A 191 2.66 6.29 2.87
N VAL A 192 2.64 5.56 1.77
CA VAL A 192 2.83 4.11 1.75
C VAL A 192 3.76 3.74 0.60
N ALA A 193 4.76 2.90 0.88
CA ALA A 193 5.58 2.28 -0.15
C ALA A 193 5.31 0.79 -0.21
N LEU A 194 5.19 0.27 -1.42
CA LEU A 194 4.97 -1.14 -1.71
C LEU A 194 6.21 -1.73 -2.38
N GLU A 195 6.76 -2.78 -1.81
CA GLU A 195 7.80 -3.58 -2.45
C GLU A 195 7.18 -4.43 -3.56
N VAL A 196 7.63 -4.21 -4.80
CA VAL A 196 7.09 -4.89 -5.98
C VAL A 196 8.02 -5.97 -6.53
N THR A 197 9.14 -6.21 -5.85
CA THR A 197 10.06 -7.30 -6.18
C THR A 197 9.43 -8.64 -5.79
N ILE A 198 9.29 -9.54 -6.75
CA ILE A 198 8.72 -10.87 -6.53
C ILE A 198 9.84 -11.89 -6.49
N THR A 199 10.08 -12.46 -5.30
CA THR A 199 11.03 -13.57 -5.13
C THR A 199 10.46 -14.88 -5.70
N GLU A 200 11.30 -15.89 -5.94
CA GLU A 200 10.84 -17.19 -6.42
C GLU A 200 9.87 -17.88 -5.43
N GLU A 201 10.08 -17.69 -4.13
CA GLU A 201 9.18 -18.20 -3.08
C GLU A 201 7.79 -17.55 -3.20
N LEU A 202 7.74 -16.20 -3.24
CA LEU A 202 6.48 -15.46 -3.40
C LEU A 202 5.79 -15.79 -4.73
N ARG A 203 6.56 -16.05 -5.79
CA ARG A 203 6.03 -16.46 -7.08
C ARG A 203 5.34 -17.82 -6.99
N ARG A 204 5.99 -18.81 -6.35
CA ARG A 204 5.42 -20.15 -6.14
C ARG A 204 4.15 -20.11 -5.30
N GLU A 205 4.14 -19.35 -4.21
CA GLU A 205 2.92 -19.15 -3.41
C GLU A 205 1.81 -18.49 -4.24
N GLY A 206 2.13 -17.49 -5.05
CA GLY A 206 1.18 -16.84 -5.96
C GLY A 206 0.56 -17.81 -6.96
N ILE A 207 1.37 -18.71 -7.54
CA ILE A 207 0.92 -19.76 -8.43
C ILE A 207 -0.02 -20.73 -7.70
N ALA A 208 0.35 -21.19 -6.51
CA ALA A 208 -0.50 -22.08 -5.71
C ALA A 208 -1.87 -21.43 -5.40
N ARG A 209 -1.90 -20.18 -4.98
CA ARG A 209 -3.15 -19.43 -4.73
C ARG A 209 -4.01 -19.25 -5.98
N GLU A 210 -3.38 -19.01 -7.14
CA GLU A 210 -4.12 -18.91 -8.41
C GLU A 210 -4.68 -20.28 -8.84
N LEU A 211 -3.93 -21.38 -8.63
CA LEU A 211 -4.42 -22.75 -8.89
C LEU A 211 -5.64 -23.08 -8.02
N VAL A 212 -5.57 -22.82 -6.71
CA VAL A 212 -6.71 -23.03 -5.81
C VAL A 212 -7.93 -22.25 -6.28
N ASN A 213 -7.75 -20.97 -6.64
CA ASN A 213 -8.85 -20.15 -7.14
C ASN A 213 -9.45 -20.72 -8.43
N ARG A 214 -8.61 -21.17 -9.37
CA ARG A 214 -9.06 -21.80 -10.62
C ARG A 214 -9.84 -23.08 -10.36
N ILE A 215 -9.36 -23.93 -9.48
CA ILE A 215 -10.03 -25.17 -9.08
C ILE A 215 -11.39 -24.86 -8.47
N GLN A 216 -11.48 -23.90 -7.55
CA GLN A 216 -12.75 -23.51 -6.93
C GLN A 216 -13.75 -22.94 -7.95
N ASN A 217 -13.26 -22.16 -8.92
CA ASN A 217 -14.11 -21.66 -9.99
C ASN A 217 -14.64 -22.80 -10.90
N ILE A 218 -13.80 -23.79 -11.22
CA ILE A 218 -14.21 -24.97 -11.99
C ILE A 218 -15.25 -25.77 -11.19
N ARG A 219 -15.03 -26.00 -9.90
CA ARG A 219 -16.02 -26.66 -9.03
C ARG A 219 -17.37 -25.98 -9.11
N LYS A 220 -17.39 -24.65 -8.88
CA LYS A 220 -18.62 -23.86 -8.92
C LYS A 220 -19.33 -23.94 -10.27
N SER A 221 -18.59 -23.78 -11.37
CA SER A 221 -19.17 -23.83 -12.72
C SER A 221 -19.64 -25.23 -13.13
N SER A 222 -19.08 -26.28 -12.51
CA SER A 222 -19.48 -27.68 -12.75
C SER A 222 -20.60 -28.16 -11.83
N GLY A 223 -21.16 -27.29 -10.97
CA GLY A 223 -22.29 -27.61 -10.09
C GLY A 223 -21.92 -28.45 -8.88
N PHE A 224 -20.65 -28.52 -8.49
CA PHE A 224 -20.24 -29.20 -7.26
C PHE A 224 -20.66 -28.40 -6.01
N GLU A 225 -21.12 -29.13 -5.01
CA GLU A 225 -21.35 -28.57 -3.68
C GLU A 225 -20.04 -28.32 -2.93
N ILE A 226 -20.08 -27.45 -1.91
CA ILE A 226 -18.86 -27.10 -1.14
C ILE A 226 -18.30 -28.34 -0.41
N THR A 227 -19.14 -29.25 -0.01
CA THR A 227 -18.81 -30.47 0.73
C THR A 227 -18.34 -31.64 -0.14
N ASP A 228 -18.49 -31.52 -1.48
CA ASP A 228 -18.10 -32.60 -2.39
C ASP A 228 -16.59 -32.85 -2.37
N LYS A 229 -16.22 -34.12 -2.25
CA LYS A 229 -14.84 -34.56 -2.39
C LYS A 229 -14.52 -34.73 -3.87
N ILE A 230 -13.48 -34.09 -4.33
CA ILE A 230 -13.05 -34.13 -5.73
C ILE A 230 -11.66 -34.72 -5.88
N LYS A 231 -11.39 -35.31 -7.03
CA LYS A 231 -10.05 -35.72 -7.46
C LYS A 231 -9.58 -34.75 -8.51
N ILE A 232 -8.41 -34.15 -8.27
CA ILE A 232 -7.81 -33.17 -9.17
C ILE A 232 -6.65 -33.82 -9.91
N THR A 233 -6.64 -33.70 -11.24
CA THR A 233 -5.51 -34.12 -12.07
C THR A 233 -5.02 -32.93 -12.86
N ILE A 234 -3.74 -32.61 -12.74
CA ILE A 234 -3.09 -31.47 -13.40
C ILE A 234 -2.00 -32.03 -14.32
N SER A 235 -1.87 -31.49 -15.52
CA SER A 235 -0.78 -31.81 -16.43
C SER A 235 0.55 -31.30 -15.85
N LYS A 236 1.61 -32.09 -15.99
CA LYS A 236 2.95 -31.69 -15.54
C LYS A 236 3.41 -30.40 -16.24
N ASN A 237 3.87 -29.47 -15.44
CA ASN A 237 4.42 -28.20 -15.91
C ASN A 237 5.44 -27.70 -14.89
N THR A 238 6.67 -27.42 -15.32
CA THR A 238 7.77 -27.01 -14.47
C THR A 238 7.46 -25.76 -13.62
N GLN A 239 6.59 -24.88 -14.12
CA GLN A 239 6.21 -23.68 -13.35
C GLN A 239 5.19 -23.97 -12.24
N THR A 240 4.38 -24.99 -12.37
CA THR A 240 3.34 -25.34 -11.39
C THR A 240 3.75 -26.47 -10.47
N ASP A 241 4.61 -27.38 -10.92
CA ASP A 241 5.00 -28.58 -10.17
C ASP A 241 5.68 -28.21 -8.84
N ASP A 242 6.59 -27.23 -8.87
CA ASP A 242 7.26 -26.75 -7.66
C ASP A 242 6.27 -26.13 -6.66
N ALA A 243 5.33 -25.31 -7.16
CA ALA A 243 4.29 -24.69 -6.32
C ALA A 243 3.33 -25.73 -5.74
N VAL A 244 2.95 -26.76 -6.52
CA VAL A 244 2.08 -27.85 -6.04
C VAL A 244 2.79 -28.68 -4.99
N ASN A 245 4.08 -29.00 -5.17
CA ASN A 245 4.85 -29.80 -4.21
C ASN A 245 5.06 -29.09 -2.88
N GLU A 246 5.21 -27.77 -2.90
CA GLU A 246 5.50 -26.95 -1.70
C GLU A 246 4.22 -26.58 -0.92
N TYR A 247 3.10 -26.37 -1.62
CA TYR A 247 1.86 -25.85 -1.03
C TYR A 247 0.66 -26.83 -1.14
N ASN A 248 0.91 -28.13 -1.23
CA ASN A 248 -0.13 -29.16 -1.32
C ASN A 248 -0.79 -29.46 0.05
#